data_83d722e6aaf5b30a0b9ee79b6d98ecdd
#
_entry.id   83d722e6aaf5b30a0b9ee79b6d98ecdd
#
_cell.length_a   1.000
_cell.length_b   1.000
_cell.length_c   1.000
_cell.angle_alpha   90.00
_cell.angle_beta   90.00
_cell.angle_gamma   90.00
#
_symmetry.space_group_name_H-M   'P 1'
#
loop_
_entity.id
_entity.type
_entity.pdbx_description
1 polymer ?
#
loop_
_entity_poly.entity_id
_entity_poly.type
_entity_poly.pdbx_seq_one_letter_code
_entity_poly.pdbx_strand_id
1 'polypeptide(L)'
;MASTLKQAAQAHIQQARQHYQAAEYQQAFVLLERAHLLGQRFLWLHLQTHWWMLKCGVRQQVAAEIRGQLLRLLAVLPAYLLGWVPLGNTGGANVSALRPMPIPPEFLPLFPRYPVLRDMTLRLVVVFVLLGVFMVC
;
A
#
# COMPACT_ATOMS: atom_id res chain seq x y z
N MET A 1 -9.97 2.68 -15.64
CA MET A 1 -8.80 1.84 -15.24
C MET A 1 -8.31 2.11 -13.81
N ALA A 2 -8.02 3.36 -13.38
CA ALA A 2 -7.69 3.62 -11.97
C ALA A 2 -8.83 3.25 -10.99
N SER A 3 -10.09 3.35 -11.42
CA SER A 3 -11.26 2.92 -10.64
C SER A 3 -11.30 1.42 -10.40
N THR A 4 -10.92 0.59 -11.40
CA THR A 4 -10.93 -0.87 -11.29
C THR A 4 -9.86 -1.41 -10.34
N LEU A 5 -8.62 -0.87 -10.37
CA LEU A 5 -7.58 -1.19 -9.37
C LEU A 5 -8.02 -0.84 -7.95
N LYS A 6 -8.59 0.37 -7.81
CA LYS A 6 -9.06 0.87 -6.51
C LYS A 6 -10.19 0.00 -5.96
N GLN A 7 -11.15 -0.37 -6.82
CA GLN A 7 -12.26 -1.25 -6.46
C GLN A 7 -11.78 -2.65 -6.07
N ALA A 8 -10.85 -3.24 -6.85
CA ALA A 8 -10.28 -4.54 -6.53
C ALA A 8 -9.52 -4.53 -5.19
N ALA A 9 -8.71 -3.50 -4.93
CA ALA A 9 -8.03 -3.33 -3.64
C ALA A 9 -9.02 -3.21 -2.47
N GLN A 10 -10.08 -2.41 -2.64
CA GLN A 10 -11.13 -2.25 -1.64
C GLN A 10 -11.87 -3.57 -1.35
N ALA A 11 -12.19 -4.35 -2.39
CA ALA A 11 -12.84 -5.64 -2.23
C ALA A 11 -11.98 -6.60 -1.41
N HIS A 12 -10.68 -6.68 -1.67
CA HIS A 12 -9.75 -7.51 -0.88
C HIS A 12 -9.64 -7.02 0.57
N ILE A 13 -9.61 -5.71 0.83
CA ILE A 13 -9.63 -5.18 2.20
C ILE A 13 -10.91 -5.58 2.92
N GLN A 14 -12.07 -5.52 2.25
CA GLN A 14 -13.34 -5.91 2.84
C GLN A 14 -13.37 -7.39 3.19
N GLN A 15 -12.94 -8.27 2.28
CA GLN A 15 -12.81 -9.70 2.55
C GLN A 15 -11.84 -9.99 3.70
N ALA A 16 -10.69 -9.32 3.71
CA ALA A 16 -9.72 -9.45 4.80
C ALA A 16 -10.31 -9.07 6.17
N ARG A 17 -11.15 -8.04 6.22
CA ARG A 17 -11.85 -7.64 7.46
C ARG A 17 -12.83 -8.72 7.94
N GLN A 18 -13.54 -9.39 7.03
CA GLN A 18 -14.43 -10.49 7.37
C GLN A 18 -13.64 -11.66 7.97
N HIS A 19 -12.54 -12.08 7.34
CA HIS A 19 -11.66 -13.13 7.87
C HIS A 19 -11.05 -12.71 9.22
N TYR A 20 -10.65 -11.44 9.37
CA TYR A 20 -10.14 -10.94 10.65
C TYR A 20 -11.18 -11.04 11.77
N GLN A 21 -12.45 -10.71 11.49
CA GLN A 21 -13.56 -10.82 12.44
C GLN A 21 -13.85 -12.28 12.81
N ALA A 22 -13.64 -13.21 11.88
CA ALA A 22 -13.75 -14.66 12.11
C ALA A 22 -12.51 -15.25 12.80
N ALA A 23 -11.53 -14.43 13.23
CA ALA A 23 -10.26 -14.84 13.81
C ALA A 23 -9.35 -15.64 12.84
N GLU A 24 -9.61 -15.58 11.54
CA GLU A 24 -8.83 -16.21 10.48
C GLU A 24 -7.73 -15.26 10.00
N TYR A 25 -6.79 -14.94 10.90
CA TYR A 25 -5.82 -13.86 10.67
C TYR A 25 -4.85 -14.14 9.53
N GLN A 26 -4.52 -15.40 9.27
CA GLN A 26 -3.63 -15.77 8.17
C GLN A 26 -4.30 -15.53 6.80
N GLN A 27 -5.58 -15.92 6.66
CA GLN A 27 -6.38 -15.68 5.46
C GLN A 27 -6.59 -14.18 5.23
N ALA A 28 -6.88 -13.44 6.32
CA ALA A 28 -6.96 -11.99 6.27
C ALA A 28 -5.66 -11.38 5.75
N PHE A 29 -4.50 -11.86 6.23
CA PHE A 29 -3.19 -11.33 5.84
C PHE A 29 -2.91 -11.54 4.35
N VAL A 30 -3.16 -12.73 3.80
CA VAL A 30 -3.00 -13.04 2.36
C VAL A 30 -3.85 -12.10 1.50
N LEU A 31 -5.09 -11.80 1.91
CA LEU A 31 -5.95 -10.86 1.20
C LEU A 31 -5.42 -9.42 1.28
N LEU A 32 -4.79 -9.04 2.40
CA LEU A 32 -4.17 -7.73 2.55
C LEU A 32 -2.92 -7.58 1.68
N GLU A 33 -2.12 -8.64 1.49
CA GLU A 33 -1.01 -8.63 0.54
C GLU A 33 -1.50 -8.35 -0.90
N ARG A 34 -2.61 -8.97 -1.32
CA ARG A 34 -3.26 -8.68 -2.62
C ARG A 34 -3.79 -7.25 -2.67
N ALA A 35 -4.43 -6.79 -1.61
CA ALA A 35 -4.92 -5.42 -1.51
C ALA A 35 -3.78 -4.40 -1.58
N HIS A 36 -2.64 -4.66 -0.91
CA HIS A 36 -1.46 -3.82 -0.96
C HIS A 36 -0.91 -3.71 -2.38
N LEU A 37 -0.71 -4.83 -3.06
CA LEU A 37 -0.22 -4.88 -4.43
C LEU A 37 -1.07 -4.02 -5.37
N LEU A 38 -2.40 -4.08 -5.25
CA LEU A 38 -3.34 -3.32 -6.08
C LEU A 38 -3.48 -1.85 -5.65
N GLY A 39 -3.38 -1.60 -4.35
CA GLY A 39 -3.73 -0.32 -3.71
C GLY A 39 -2.55 0.57 -3.34
N GLN A 40 -1.30 0.10 -3.39
CA GLN A 40 -0.12 0.81 -2.88
C GLN A 40 0.12 2.21 -3.49
N ARG A 41 -0.38 2.48 -4.69
CA ARG A 41 -0.31 3.80 -5.34
C ARG A 41 -1.36 4.81 -4.83
N PHE A 42 -2.36 4.35 -4.09
CA PHE A 42 -3.40 5.19 -3.50
C PHE A 42 -3.13 5.33 -2.01
N LEU A 43 -2.74 6.51 -1.57
CA LEU A 43 -2.29 6.79 -0.20
C LEU A 43 -3.20 6.15 0.87
N TRP A 44 -4.51 6.37 0.76
CA TRP A 44 -5.45 5.88 1.76
C TRP A 44 -5.56 4.35 1.79
N LEU A 45 -5.60 3.69 0.64
CA LEU A 45 -5.64 2.23 0.55
C LEU A 45 -4.34 1.61 1.05
N HIS A 46 -3.20 2.23 0.75
CA HIS A 46 -1.88 1.81 1.21
C HIS A 46 -1.80 1.87 2.74
N LEU A 47 -2.22 2.99 3.35
CA LEU A 47 -2.31 3.11 4.81
C LEU A 47 -3.25 2.08 5.43
N GLN A 48 -4.44 1.89 4.83
CA GLN A 48 -5.41 0.89 5.33
C GLN A 48 -4.84 -0.53 5.30
N THR A 49 -4.15 -0.93 4.24
CA THR A 49 -3.58 -2.28 4.15
C THR A 49 -2.52 -2.50 5.21
N HIS A 50 -1.57 -1.59 5.39
CA HIS A 50 -0.56 -1.70 6.44
C HIS A 50 -1.17 -1.68 7.85
N TRP A 51 -2.20 -0.88 8.07
CA TRP A 51 -2.91 -0.86 9.35
C TRP A 51 -3.57 -2.21 9.66
N TRP A 52 -4.23 -2.84 8.68
CA TRP A 52 -4.85 -4.15 8.88
C TRP A 52 -3.82 -5.27 9.00
N MET A 53 -2.70 -5.22 8.26
CA MET A 53 -1.56 -6.13 8.42
C MET A 53 -0.97 -6.03 9.83
N LEU A 54 -0.80 -4.81 10.36
CA LEU A 54 -0.36 -4.59 11.73
C LEU A 54 -1.31 -5.27 12.73
N LYS A 55 -2.62 -5.09 12.57
CA LYS A 55 -3.61 -5.74 13.43
C LYS A 55 -3.53 -7.27 13.38
N CYS A 56 -3.33 -7.85 12.19
CA CYS A 56 -3.11 -9.28 12.03
C CYS A 56 -1.83 -9.72 12.76
N GLY A 57 -0.72 -9.00 12.59
CA GLY A 57 0.55 -9.27 13.27
C GLY A 57 0.42 -9.25 14.78
N VAL A 58 -0.32 -8.28 15.33
CA VAL A 58 -0.60 -8.20 16.78
C VAL A 58 -1.42 -9.40 17.25
N ARG A 59 -2.48 -9.79 16.55
CA ARG A 59 -3.30 -10.94 16.90
C ARG A 59 -2.56 -12.27 16.83
N GLN A 60 -1.64 -12.40 15.88
CA GLN A 60 -0.79 -13.57 15.70
C GLN A 60 0.48 -13.54 16.57
N GLN A 61 0.73 -12.43 17.28
CA GLN A 61 1.93 -12.21 18.11
C GLN A 61 3.25 -12.33 17.32
N VAL A 62 3.24 -11.95 16.03
CA VAL A 62 4.42 -11.98 15.17
C VAL A 62 5.18 -10.65 15.28
N ALA A 63 6.18 -10.62 16.16
CA ALA A 63 6.95 -9.40 16.46
C ALA A 63 7.63 -8.78 15.22
N ALA A 64 8.11 -9.60 14.28
CA ALA A 64 8.71 -9.11 13.03
C ALA A 64 7.68 -8.36 12.17
N GLU A 65 6.45 -8.88 12.09
CA GLU A 65 5.36 -8.24 11.35
C GLU A 65 4.94 -6.93 12.01
N ILE A 66 4.77 -6.92 13.34
CA ILE A 66 4.41 -5.71 14.09
C ILE A 66 5.41 -4.59 13.82
N ARG A 67 6.72 -4.84 14.01
CA ARG A 67 7.78 -3.85 13.76
C ARG A 67 7.82 -3.41 12.29
N GLY A 68 7.74 -4.37 11.38
CA GLY A 68 7.76 -4.10 9.95
C GLY A 68 6.61 -3.22 9.50
N GLN A 69 5.41 -3.45 10.00
CA GLN A 69 4.23 -2.66 9.64
C GLN A 69 4.24 -1.26 10.27
N LEU A 70 4.73 -1.11 11.49
CA LEU A 70 4.92 0.22 12.10
C LEU A 70 5.87 1.09 11.27
N LEU A 71 7.01 0.54 10.86
CA LEU A 71 7.96 1.26 9.99
C LEU A 71 7.36 1.64 8.64
N ARG A 72 6.57 0.72 8.04
CA ARG A 72 5.90 0.97 6.76
C ARG A 72 4.83 2.04 6.87
N LEU A 73 4.04 2.07 7.94
CA LEU A 73 3.05 3.12 8.18
C LEU A 73 3.71 4.51 8.25
N LEU A 74 4.87 4.62 8.89
CA LEU A 74 5.65 5.86 8.91
C LEU A 74 6.22 6.21 7.52
N ALA A 75 6.62 5.22 6.74
CA ALA A 75 7.23 5.40 5.43
C ALA A 75 6.22 5.68 4.30
N VAL A 76 4.94 5.32 4.47
CA VAL A 76 3.92 5.44 3.40
C VAL A 76 3.79 6.88 2.91
N LEU A 77 3.74 7.86 3.81
CA LEU A 77 3.55 9.26 3.41
C LEU A 77 4.76 9.80 2.63
N PRO A 78 6.01 9.72 3.10
CA PRO A 78 7.15 10.16 2.32
C PRO A 78 7.30 9.38 1.01
N ALA A 79 7.07 8.06 1.02
CA ALA A 79 7.10 7.26 -0.20
C ALA A 79 6.05 7.72 -1.22
N TYR A 80 4.84 8.02 -0.75
CA TYR A 80 3.77 8.55 -1.61
C TYR A 80 4.15 9.91 -2.22
N LEU A 81 4.70 10.83 -1.43
CA LEU A 81 5.11 12.15 -1.91
C LEU A 81 6.24 12.07 -2.95
N LEU A 82 7.21 11.17 -2.72
CA LEU A 82 8.32 10.91 -3.65
C LEU A 82 7.92 10.05 -4.86
N GLY A 83 6.66 9.57 -4.92
CA GLY A 83 6.19 8.67 -5.99
C GLY A 83 6.84 7.29 -5.96
N TRP A 84 7.44 6.89 -4.83
CA TRP A 84 8.09 5.60 -4.68
C TRP A 84 7.05 4.49 -4.51
N VAL A 85 6.89 3.69 -5.55
CA VAL A 85 5.97 2.55 -5.56
C VAL A 85 6.74 1.31 -6.05
N PRO A 86 7.17 0.42 -5.14
CA PRO A 86 7.82 -0.83 -5.53
C PRO A 86 6.78 -1.79 -6.10
N LEU A 87 6.50 -1.68 -7.40
CA LEU A 87 5.46 -2.44 -8.09
C LEU A 87 5.52 -3.94 -7.77
N GLY A 88 4.37 -4.56 -7.56
CA GLY A 88 4.26 -5.99 -7.25
C GLY A 88 4.62 -6.36 -5.81
N ASN A 89 5.10 -5.43 -5.00
CA ASN A 89 5.46 -5.71 -3.60
C ASN A 89 4.21 -6.05 -2.77
N THR A 90 4.27 -7.11 -1.97
CA THR A 90 3.14 -7.59 -1.17
C THR A 90 2.94 -6.82 0.13
N GLY A 91 3.94 -6.08 0.59
CA GLY A 91 3.85 -5.24 1.78
C GLY A 91 4.05 -5.97 3.11
N GLY A 92 4.21 -7.29 3.13
CA GLY A 92 4.52 -8.06 4.33
C GLY A 92 5.93 -7.77 4.87
N ALA A 93 6.17 -8.01 6.17
CA ALA A 93 7.49 -7.81 6.76
C ALA A 93 8.55 -8.82 6.30
N ASN A 94 8.12 -9.92 5.70
CA ASN A 94 8.96 -10.95 5.11
C ASN A 94 9.63 -10.54 3.79
N VAL A 95 9.24 -9.40 3.21
CA VAL A 95 9.82 -8.85 1.97
C VAL A 95 10.41 -7.47 2.21
N SER A 96 11.43 -7.11 1.42
CA SER A 96 12.00 -5.76 1.46
C SER A 96 10.96 -4.71 1.01
N ALA A 97 10.77 -3.65 1.79
CA ALA A 97 9.84 -2.56 1.47
C ALA A 97 10.20 -1.79 0.18
N LEU A 98 11.43 -1.92 -0.29
CA LEU A 98 11.96 -1.16 -1.44
C LEU A 98 12.07 -1.97 -2.73
N ARG A 99 11.90 -3.29 -2.64
CA ARG A 99 12.14 -4.20 -3.77
C ARG A 99 10.87 -4.41 -4.60
N PRO A 100 10.88 -4.11 -5.90
CA PRO A 100 9.82 -4.53 -6.81
C PRO A 100 9.73 -6.06 -6.89
N MET A 101 8.54 -6.57 -7.10
CA MET A 101 8.26 -8.00 -7.23
C MET A 101 7.45 -8.26 -8.51
N PRO A 102 7.47 -9.47 -9.06
CA PRO A 102 6.61 -9.83 -10.19
C PRO A 102 5.13 -9.65 -9.82
N ILE A 103 4.38 -9.01 -10.71
CA ILE A 103 2.92 -8.91 -10.55
C ILE A 103 2.31 -10.25 -10.91
N PRO A 104 1.45 -10.85 -10.06
CA PRO A 104 0.75 -12.08 -10.38
C PRO A 104 -0.04 -11.96 -11.70
N PRO A 105 -0.03 -13.00 -12.55
CA PRO A 105 -0.65 -12.96 -13.89
C PRO A 105 -2.11 -12.51 -13.87
N GLU A 106 -2.87 -12.92 -12.87
CA GLU A 106 -4.29 -12.55 -12.71
C GLU A 106 -4.51 -11.05 -12.54
N PHE A 107 -3.52 -10.30 -12.07
CA PHE A 107 -3.62 -8.86 -11.88
C PHE A 107 -3.01 -8.03 -13.02
N LEU A 108 -2.22 -8.63 -13.90
CA LEU A 108 -1.59 -7.90 -15.03
C LEU A 108 -2.57 -7.07 -15.86
N PRO A 109 -3.79 -7.54 -16.18
CA PRO A 109 -4.75 -6.75 -16.97
C PRO A 109 -5.22 -5.48 -16.25
N LEU A 110 -5.09 -5.41 -14.93
CA LEU A 110 -5.49 -4.26 -14.12
C LEU A 110 -4.41 -3.17 -14.06
N PHE A 111 -3.15 -3.51 -14.42
CA PHE A 111 -2.04 -2.57 -14.37
C PHE A 111 -1.85 -1.89 -15.74
N PRO A 112 -2.36 -0.66 -15.93
CA PRO A 112 -2.03 0.12 -17.12
C PRO A 112 -0.55 0.53 -17.08
N ARG A 113 0.03 0.84 -18.24
CA ARG A 113 1.34 1.51 -18.27
C ARG A 113 1.27 2.78 -17.44
N TYR A 114 1.95 2.76 -16.29
CA TYR A 114 1.92 3.87 -15.33
C TYR A 114 3.09 4.81 -15.58
N PRO A 115 2.85 6.07 -15.91
CA PRO A 115 3.93 7.05 -16.10
C PRO A 115 4.44 7.53 -14.73
N VAL A 116 5.25 6.70 -14.06
CA VAL A 116 5.79 6.96 -12.72
C VAL A 116 6.45 8.33 -12.62
N LEU A 117 7.30 8.67 -13.57
CA LEU A 117 8.02 9.95 -13.60
C LEU A 117 7.06 11.15 -13.63
N ARG A 118 6.05 11.12 -14.48
CA ARG A 118 5.08 12.21 -14.58
C ARG A 118 4.29 12.40 -13.28
N ASP A 119 3.88 11.31 -12.66
CA ASP A 119 3.11 11.35 -11.41
C ASP A 119 3.97 11.87 -10.25
N MET A 120 5.23 11.44 -10.17
CA MET A 120 6.21 11.93 -9.22
C MET A 120 6.47 13.42 -9.39
N THR A 121 6.72 13.87 -10.63
CA THR A 121 6.96 15.29 -10.92
C THR A 121 5.78 16.16 -10.51
N LEU A 122 4.54 15.75 -10.85
CA LEU A 122 3.34 16.48 -10.47
C LEU A 122 3.19 16.60 -8.95
N ARG A 123 3.46 15.54 -8.19
CA ARG A 123 3.37 15.56 -6.72
C ARG A 123 4.42 16.47 -6.12
N LEU A 124 5.66 16.41 -6.60
CA LEU A 124 6.74 17.28 -6.13
C LEU A 124 6.43 18.75 -6.43
N VAL A 125 5.93 19.07 -7.63
CA VAL A 125 5.51 20.43 -7.98
C VAL A 125 4.42 20.93 -7.01
N VAL A 126 3.39 20.12 -6.74
CA VAL A 126 2.33 20.49 -5.80
C VAL A 126 2.91 20.76 -4.41
N VAL A 127 3.80 19.89 -3.91
CA VAL A 127 4.45 20.08 -2.60
C VAL A 127 5.25 21.38 -2.57
N PHE A 128 6.06 21.67 -3.60
CA PHE A 128 6.87 22.90 -3.67
C PHE A 128 5.99 24.16 -3.75
N VAL A 129 4.90 24.11 -4.52
CA VAL A 129 3.95 25.23 -4.59
C VAL A 129 3.30 25.50 -3.24
N LEU A 130 2.84 24.43 -2.55
CA LEU A 130 2.22 24.57 -1.22
C LEU A 130 3.21 25.11 -0.18
N LEU A 131 4.46 24.64 -0.18
CA LEU A 131 5.50 25.15 0.70
C LEU A 131 5.84 26.61 0.38
N GLY A 132 5.93 26.97 -0.90
CA GLY A 132 6.16 28.34 -1.33
C GLY A 132 5.07 29.30 -0.88
N VAL A 133 3.79 28.91 -1.01
CA VAL A 133 2.65 29.70 -0.52
C VAL A 133 2.72 29.85 1.00
N PHE A 134 3.04 28.80 1.73
CA PHE A 134 3.13 28.85 3.20
C PHE A 134 4.27 29.75 3.71
N MET A 135 5.38 29.86 2.96
CA MET A 135 6.51 30.72 3.34
C MET A 135 6.29 32.20 3.03
N VAL A 136 5.31 32.54 2.18
CA VAL A 136 5.01 33.94 1.77
C VAL A 136 3.83 34.52 2.56
N CYS A 137 3.04 33.71 3.24
CA CYS A 137 1.97 34.12 4.15
C CYS A 137 2.45 34.20 5.58
#